data_d19d81dcab805a7b6c07fa75b02c6acb
#
_entry.id   d19d81dcab805a7b6c07fa75b02c6acb
#
_cell.length_a   1.000
_cell.length_b   1.000
_cell.length_c   1.000
_cell.angle_alpha   90.00
_cell.angle_beta   90.00
_cell.angle_gamma   90.00
#
_symmetry.space_group_name_H-M   'P 1'
#
loop_
_entity.id
_entity.type
_entity.pdbx_description
1 polymer ?
#
loop_
_entity_poly.entity_id
_entity_poly.type
_entity_poly.pdbx_seq_one_letter_code
_entity_poly.pdbx_strand_id
1 'polypeptide(L)'
;MLVSAKEMLNKAKAGHYAVGQFNINNLEWTKAILLTAQEMNSPVILGVSEGAGKYMCGYKTIVGMVEGMIEGLGITVPVALHLDHGSYEHAYKCIEAGFSSVMFDGSHYPIDENIAKTKELAAVCAAKGISLEAEVGSIGGEEDGVIGGGEVADPNECKMIADLGVTMLAAGIGNIHGKYPANWPGLRFDALEAISQQTGDMPLVLHGGTGIPAEMIRKAISLGVSKINVNTECQLSFAAATRTYIEEGKDLQGKGFDPRKLLAPGVEAIKATVREKITLFGSANKA
;
A
#
# COMPACT_ATOMS: atom_id res chain seq x y z
N MET A 1 -11.05 6.99 13.50
CA MET A 1 -11.92 7.17 12.30
C MET A 1 -11.05 7.09 11.07
N LEU A 2 -11.50 6.36 10.04
CA LEU A 2 -10.81 6.28 8.74
C LEU A 2 -10.81 7.64 8.04
N VAL A 3 -9.70 7.98 7.38
CA VAL A 3 -9.53 9.23 6.64
C VAL A 3 -9.14 8.96 5.19
N SER A 4 -9.47 9.87 4.28
CA SER A 4 -8.94 9.86 2.91
C SER A 4 -7.41 9.97 2.92
N ALA A 5 -6.73 9.30 2.01
CA ALA A 5 -5.27 9.41 1.88
C ALA A 5 -4.81 10.77 1.32
N LYS A 6 -5.72 11.59 0.79
CA LYS A 6 -5.41 12.84 0.08
C LYS A 6 -4.52 13.78 0.88
N GLU A 7 -4.94 14.11 2.11
CA GLU A 7 -4.21 15.10 2.91
C GLU A 7 -2.83 14.59 3.34
N MET A 8 -2.76 13.32 3.81
CA MET A 8 -1.48 12.74 4.23
C MET A 8 -0.47 12.63 3.08
N LEU A 9 -0.94 12.33 1.85
CA LEU A 9 -0.06 12.24 0.68
C LEU A 9 0.37 13.60 0.14
N ASN A 10 -0.49 14.60 0.19
CA ASN A 10 -0.11 15.97 -0.16
C ASN A 10 0.96 16.51 0.82
N LYS A 11 0.81 16.24 2.12
CA LYS A 11 1.83 16.56 3.13
C LYS A 11 3.13 15.79 2.88
N ALA A 12 3.03 14.50 2.49
CA ALA A 12 4.19 13.68 2.17
C ALA A 12 4.96 14.22 0.97
N LYS A 13 4.25 14.57 -0.11
CA LYS A 13 4.83 15.19 -1.31
C LYS A 13 5.56 16.49 -0.98
N ALA A 14 4.89 17.41 -0.28
CA ALA A 14 5.45 18.69 0.10
C ALA A 14 6.63 18.56 1.10
N GLY A 15 6.57 17.55 1.97
CA GLY A 15 7.58 17.30 3.01
C GLY A 15 8.72 16.36 2.59
N HIS A 16 8.74 15.89 1.34
CA HIS A 16 9.73 14.94 0.81
C HIS A 16 9.90 13.68 1.69
N TYR A 17 8.77 13.07 2.07
CA TYR A 17 8.71 11.75 2.71
C TYR A 17 7.63 10.90 2.03
N ALA A 18 7.54 9.62 2.35
CA ALA A 18 6.48 8.77 1.85
C ALA A 18 5.71 8.11 2.99
N VAL A 19 4.39 7.98 2.82
CA VAL A 19 3.53 7.19 3.71
C VAL A 19 3.60 5.73 3.29
N GLY A 20 3.83 4.83 4.25
CA GLY A 20 3.80 3.39 4.00
C GLY A 20 2.38 2.88 3.83
N GLN A 21 2.14 2.14 2.75
CA GLN A 21 1.00 1.22 2.65
C GLN A 21 1.47 -0.17 3.01
N PHE A 22 0.83 -0.77 4.00
CA PHE A 22 1.08 -2.16 4.39
C PHE A 22 -0.20 -2.98 4.16
N ASN A 23 -0.07 -4.09 3.41
CA ASN A 23 -1.21 -4.95 3.14
C ASN A 23 -1.62 -5.70 4.41
N ILE A 24 -2.93 -5.83 4.61
CA ILE A 24 -3.52 -6.57 5.73
C ILE A 24 -4.23 -7.82 5.23
N ASN A 25 -4.11 -8.92 5.98
CA ASN A 25 -4.74 -10.20 5.64
C ASN A 25 -5.60 -10.75 6.79
N ASN A 26 -5.47 -10.21 7.99
CA ASN A 26 -6.18 -10.67 9.19
C ASN A 26 -6.00 -9.67 10.35
N LEU A 27 -6.49 -10.06 11.53
CA LEU A 27 -6.43 -9.28 12.76
C LEU A 27 -4.98 -9.02 13.21
N GLU A 28 -4.10 -10.01 13.15
CA GLU A 28 -2.71 -9.92 13.59
C GLU A 28 -1.92 -8.88 12.80
N TRP A 29 -2.06 -8.88 11.45
CA TRP A 29 -1.45 -7.87 10.57
C TRP A 29 -1.95 -6.49 10.89
N THR A 30 -3.26 -6.31 10.93
CA THR A 30 -3.92 -5.02 11.19
C THR A 30 -3.46 -4.44 12.51
N LYS A 31 -3.46 -5.26 13.57
CA LYS A 31 -3.00 -4.86 14.91
C LYS A 31 -1.53 -4.44 14.93
N ALA A 32 -0.65 -5.22 14.30
CA ALA A 32 0.78 -4.93 14.26
C ALA A 32 1.05 -3.58 13.60
N ILE A 33 0.43 -3.33 12.44
CA ILE A 33 0.61 -2.10 11.66
C ILE A 33 0.07 -0.88 12.42
N LEU A 34 -1.17 -0.96 12.94
CA LEU A 34 -1.80 0.14 13.66
C LEU A 34 -1.03 0.53 14.92
N LEU A 35 -0.60 -0.44 15.74
CA LEU A 35 0.17 -0.17 16.95
C LEU A 35 1.53 0.46 16.62
N THR A 36 2.20 0.01 15.57
CA THR A 36 3.48 0.58 15.17
C THR A 36 3.34 1.99 14.60
N ALA A 37 2.32 2.24 13.79
CA ALA A 37 2.01 3.57 13.29
C ALA A 37 1.72 4.54 14.43
N GLN A 38 0.94 4.13 15.44
CA GLN A 38 0.65 4.92 16.63
C GLN A 38 1.92 5.18 17.46
N GLU A 39 2.76 4.15 17.70
CA GLU A 39 4.03 4.26 18.43
C GLU A 39 4.96 5.29 17.78
N MET A 40 5.02 5.28 16.45
CA MET A 40 5.90 6.15 15.69
C MET A 40 5.29 7.51 15.31
N ASN A 41 4.06 7.78 15.73
CA ASN A 41 3.31 8.97 15.35
C ASN A 41 3.35 9.21 13.83
N SER A 42 3.06 8.15 13.06
CA SER A 42 3.11 8.13 11.60
C SER A 42 1.72 7.93 10.99
N PRO A 43 1.34 8.67 9.94
CA PRO A 43 0.19 8.28 9.13
C PRO A 43 0.44 6.93 8.48
N VAL A 44 -0.61 6.17 8.20
CA VAL A 44 -0.51 4.84 7.61
C VAL A 44 -1.67 4.53 6.67
N ILE A 45 -1.39 3.73 5.65
CA ILE A 45 -2.39 3.19 4.72
C ILE A 45 -2.43 1.67 4.89
N LEU A 46 -3.63 1.14 5.15
CA LEU A 46 -3.89 -0.29 5.20
C LEU A 46 -4.38 -0.75 3.82
N GLY A 47 -3.57 -1.54 3.11
CA GLY A 47 -3.89 -2.06 1.79
C GLY A 47 -4.67 -3.37 1.87
N VAL A 48 -5.69 -3.51 1.03
CA VAL A 48 -6.50 -4.72 0.91
C VAL A 48 -6.63 -5.07 -0.56
N SER A 49 -6.06 -6.18 -0.99
CA SER A 49 -6.28 -6.73 -2.32
C SER A 49 -7.63 -7.42 -2.45
N GLU A 50 -8.07 -7.72 -3.66
CA GLU A 50 -9.31 -8.48 -3.88
C GLU A 50 -9.24 -9.87 -3.25
N GLY A 51 -8.07 -10.55 -3.35
CA GLY A 51 -7.83 -11.83 -2.71
C GLY A 51 -7.90 -11.75 -1.19
N ALA A 52 -7.32 -10.72 -0.58
CA ALA A 52 -7.42 -10.47 0.85
C ALA A 52 -8.86 -10.15 1.26
N GLY A 53 -9.60 -9.40 0.44
CA GLY A 53 -11.01 -9.12 0.64
C GLY A 53 -11.87 -10.38 0.70
N LYS A 54 -11.63 -11.32 -0.21
CA LYS A 54 -12.27 -12.64 -0.22
C LYS A 54 -11.87 -13.48 1.00
N TYR A 55 -10.59 -13.52 1.33
CA TYR A 55 -10.06 -14.26 2.47
C TYR A 55 -10.65 -13.79 3.81
N MET A 56 -10.79 -12.49 3.99
CA MET A 56 -11.35 -11.87 5.20
C MET A 56 -12.89 -11.79 5.21
N CYS A 57 -13.58 -12.57 4.38
CA CYS A 57 -15.05 -12.68 4.32
C CYS A 57 -15.78 -11.40 3.84
N GLY A 58 -15.11 -10.55 3.08
CA GLY A 58 -15.73 -9.39 2.44
C GLY A 58 -15.36 -8.02 3.02
N TYR A 59 -15.56 -7.00 2.25
CA TYR A 59 -15.09 -5.64 2.55
C TYR A 59 -15.75 -5.00 3.78
N LYS A 60 -17.03 -5.28 4.04
CA LYS A 60 -17.71 -4.80 5.26
C LYS A 60 -17.13 -5.40 6.53
N THR A 61 -16.73 -6.67 6.49
CA THR A 61 -16.03 -7.35 7.61
C THR A 61 -14.72 -6.63 7.91
N ILE A 62 -13.98 -6.26 6.86
CA ILE A 62 -12.70 -5.56 6.98
C ILE A 62 -12.90 -4.16 7.57
N VAL A 63 -13.87 -3.40 7.05
CA VAL A 63 -14.19 -2.07 7.60
C VAL A 63 -14.53 -2.16 9.08
N GLY A 64 -15.44 -3.07 9.47
CA GLY A 64 -15.83 -3.26 10.87
C GLY A 64 -14.66 -3.68 11.77
N MET A 65 -13.78 -4.56 11.28
CA MET A 65 -12.56 -4.97 12.00
C MET A 65 -11.62 -3.78 12.21
N VAL A 66 -11.31 -3.04 11.14
CA VAL A 66 -10.37 -1.91 11.21
C VAL A 66 -10.91 -0.78 12.08
N GLU A 67 -12.17 -0.40 11.93
CA GLU A 67 -12.79 0.65 12.75
C GLU A 67 -12.85 0.27 14.23
N GLY A 68 -13.26 -0.98 14.53
CA GLY A 68 -13.27 -1.51 15.89
C GLY A 68 -11.88 -1.55 16.51
N MET A 69 -10.84 -1.85 15.72
CA MET A 69 -9.45 -1.84 16.21
C MET A 69 -8.93 -0.40 16.42
N ILE A 70 -9.25 0.53 15.53
CA ILE A 70 -8.88 1.94 15.72
C ILE A 70 -9.45 2.47 17.04
N GLU A 71 -10.73 2.18 17.32
CA GLU A 71 -11.37 2.57 18.57
C GLU A 71 -10.79 1.84 19.79
N GLY A 72 -10.76 0.51 19.74
CA GLY A 72 -10.35 -0.34 20.87
C GLY A 72 -8.88 -0.22 21.26
N LEU A 73 -8.00 0.15 20.31
CA LEU A 73 -6.57 0.38 20.54
C LEU A 73 -6.24 1.88 20.81
N GLY A 74 -7.22 2.77 20.72
CA GLY A 74 -7.00 4.21 20.90
C GLY A 74 -6.10 4.83 19.86
N ILE A 75 -6.22 4.40 18.58
CA ILE A 75 -5.41 4.91 17.49
C ILE A 75 -5.84 6.32 17.12
N THR A 76 -4.91 7.26 17.16
CA THR A 76 -5.14 8.68 16.88
C THR A 76 -4.45 9.20 15.62
N VAL A 77 -3.45 8.47 15.12
CA VAL A 77 -2.78 8.79 13.87
C VAL A 77 -3.73 8.63 12.67
N PRO A 78 -3.54 9.39 11.58
CA PRO A 78 -4.33 9.24 10.37
C PRO A 78 -4.18 7.83 9.77
N VAL A 79 -5.30 7.14 9.54
CA VAL A 79 -5.37 5.79 8.95
C VAL A 79 -6.28 5.85 7.73
N ALA A 80 -5.78 5.46 6.56
CA ALA A 80 -6.60 5.22 5.38
C ALA A 80 -6.75 3.71 5.15
N LEU A 81 -7.98 3.26 4.84
CA LEU A 81 -8.26 1.89 4.39
C LEU A 81 -8.41 1.92 2.87
N HIS A 82 -7.55 1.19 2.17
CA HIS A 82 -7.31 1.31 0.74
C HIS A 82 -7.49 -0.02 0.02
N LEU A 83 -8.28 -0.03 -1.07
CA LEU A 83 -8.28 -1.14 -2.03
C LEU A 83 -7.01 -1.07 -2.86
N ASP A 84 -6.24 -2.16 -2.90
CA ASP A 84 -4.97 -2.30 -3.60
C ASP A 84 -5.17 -3.15 -4.86
N HIS A 85 -4.73 -2.69 -6.03
CA HIS A 85 -4.94 -3.33 -7.33
C HIS A 85 -6.38 -3.75 -7.62
N GLY A 86 -7.32 -2.83 -7.40
CA GLY A 86 -8.74 -3.12 -7.60
C GLY A 86 -9.18 -3.06 -9.07
N SER A 87 -10.01 -4.03 -9.46
CA SER A 87 -10.80 -3.92 -10.69
C SER A 87 -11.86 -2.82 -10.56
N TYR A 88 -12.41 -2.40 -11.70
CA TYR A 88 -13.45 -1.38 -11.74
C TYR A 88 -14.66 -1.72 -10.86
N GLU A 89 -15.13 -2.97 -10.91
CA GLU A 89 -16.24 -3.45 -10.07
C GLU A 89 -15.91 -3.43 -8.58
N HIS A 90 -14.72 -3.90 -8.20
CA HIS A 90 -14.30 -3.97 -6.80
C HIS A 90 -14.03 -2.59 -6.19
N ALA A 91 -13.63 -1.61 -7.00
CA ALA A 91 -13.54 -0.21 -6.54
C ALA A 91 -14.91 0.29 -6.03
N TYR A 92 -16.00 0.05 -6.78
CA TYR A 92 -17.35 0.40 -6.32
C TYR A 92 -17.78 -0.37 -5.06
N LYS A 93 -17.51 -1.68 -5.00
CA LYS A 93 -17.82 -2.49 -3.81
C LYS A 93 -17.12 -1.98 -2.55
N CYS A 94 -15.87 -1.55 -2.67
CA CYS A 94 -15.10 -0.98 -1.56
C CYS A 94 -15.64 0.39 -1.15
N ILE A 95 -15.99 1.24 -2.11
CA ILE A 95 -16.64 2.54 -1.87
C ILE A 95 -17.95 2.35 -1.09
N GLU A 96 -18.79 1.40 -1.50
CA GLU A 96 -20.05 1.08 -0.83
C GLU A 96 -19.85 0.45 0.56
N ALA A 97 -18.77 -0.31 0.75
CA ALA A 97 -18.44 -0.92 2.02
C ALA A 97 -17.96 0.08 3.07
N GLY A 98 -17.43 1.24 2.66
CA GLY A 98 -16.93 2.28 3.56
C GLY A 98 -15.40 2.45 3.55
N PHE A 99 -14.71 2.00 2.50
CA PHE A 99 -13.29 2.30 2.33
C PHE A 99 -13.07 3.81 2.16
N SER A 100 -12.02 4.33 2.72
CA SER A 100 -11.66 5.75 2.62
C SER A 100 -10.73 6.07 1.44
N SER A 101 -10.25 5.03 0.76
CA SER A 101 -9.33 5.10 -0.36
C SER A 101 -9.51 3.87 -1.26
N VAL A 102 -9.41 4.03 -2.56
CA VAL A 102 -9.47 2.91 -3.51
C VAL A 102 -8.47 3.11 -4.65
N MET A 103 -7.92 2.01 -5.16
CA MET A 103 -7.17 1.99 -6.40
C MET A 103 -8.03 1.33 -7.49
N PHE A 104 -8.05 1.94 -8.66
CA PHE A 104 -8.46 1.31 -9.89
C PHE A 104 -7.22 1.01 -10.73
N ASP A 105 -6.92 -0.27 -10.88
CA ASP A 105 -5.86 -0.74 -11.76
C ASP A 105 -6.38 -0.84 -13.19
N GLY A 106 -6.23 0.26 -13.93
CA GLY A 106 -6.60 0.35 -15.33
C GLY A 106 -5.47 0.01 -16.30
N SER A 107 -4.30 -0.44 -15.81
CA SER A 107 -3.11 -0.70 -16.63
C SER A 107 -3.30 -1.83 -17.65
N HIS A 108 -4.28 -2.71 -17.43
CA HIS A 108 -4.62 -3.80 -18.36
C HIS A 108 -5.45 -3.36 -19.56
N TYR A 109 -6.03 -2.15 -19.53
CA TYR A 109 -6.86 -1.61 -20.60
C TYR A 109 -6.04 -0.71 -21.53
N PRO A 110 -6.47 -0.55 -22.79
CA PRO A 110 -5.99 0.55 -23.62
C PRO A 110 -6.18 1.90 -22.90
N ILE A 111 -5.28 2.85 -23.13
CA ILE A 111 -5.27 4.12 -22.39
C ILE A 111 -6.62 4.87 -22.45
N ASP A 112 -7.31 4.86 -23.57
CA ASP A 112 -8.61 5.54 -23.71
C ASP A 112 -9.68 4.92 -22.79
N GLU A 113 -9.67 3.60 -22.61
CA GLU A 113 -10.57 2.90 -21.70
C GLU A 113 -10.18 3.14 -20.23
N ASN A 114 -8.89 3.12 -19.92
CA ASN A 114 -8.38 3.48 -18.60
C ASN A 114 -8.84 4.91 -18.21
N ILE A 115 -8.65 5.88 -19.10
CA ILE A 115 -9.09 7.27 -18.92
C ILE A 115 -10.61 7.35 -18.66
N ALA A 116 -11.43 6.68 -19.48
CA ALA A 116 -12.88 6.73 -19.35
C ALA A 116 -13.34 6.19 -17.97
N LYS A 117 -12.86 5.01 -17.57
CA LYS A 117 -13.19 4.38 -16.28
C LYS A 117 -12.65 5.17 -15.08
N THR A 118 -11.42 5.65 -15.18
CA THR A 118 -10.79 6.47 -14.12
C THR A 118 -11.57 7.77 -13.92
N LYS A 119 -12.00 8.43 -14.98
CA LYS A 119 -12.80 9.66 -14.91
C LYS A 119 -14.12 9.47 -14.17
N GLU A 120 -14.83 8.38 -14.43
CA GLU A 120 -16.08 8.05 -13.73
C GLU A 120 -15.83 7.82 -12.23
N LEU A 121 -14.83 7.00 -11.89
CA LEU A 121 -14.47 6.73 -10.50
C LEU A 121 -13.99 7.99 -9.79
N ALA A 122 -13.21 8.86 -10.45
CA ALA A 122 -12.74 10.11 -9.86
C ALA A 122 -13.90 11.01 -9.45
N ALA A 123 -14.95 11.11 -10.27
CA ALA A 123 -16.16 11.87 -9.93
C ALA A 123 -16.89 11.28 -8.71
N VAL A 124 -17.04 9.95 -8.65
CA VAL A 124 -17.69 9.25 -7.53
C VAL A 124 -16.88 9.40 -6.24
N CYS A 125 -15.57 9.20 -6.30
CA CYS A 125 -14.68 9.33 -5.15
C CYS A 125 -14.65 10.78 -4.62
N ALA A 126 -14.56 11.76 -5.50
CA ALA A 126 -14.59 13.18 -5.13
C ALA A 126 -15.89 13.55 -4.40
N ALA A 127 -17.05 13.09 -4.90
CA ALA A 127 -18.34 13.34 -4.28
C ALA A 127 -18.48 12.74 -2.88
N LYS A 128 -17.74 11.68 -2.58
CA LYS A 128 -17.76 10.97 -1.29
C LYS A 128 -16.58 11.30 -0.37
N GLY A 129 -15.63 12.13 -0.81
CA GLY A 129 -14.41 12.44 -0.06
C GLY A 129 -13.44 11.27 0.06
N ILE A 130 -13.48 10.32 -0.89
CA ILE A 130 -12.63 9.13 -0.97
C ILE A 130 -11.43 9.44 -1.87
N SER A 131 -10.24 9.00 -1.51
CA SER A 131 -9.07 9.10 -2.39
C SER A 131 -9.07 8.01 -3.45
N LEU A 132 -8.67 8.39 -4.68
CA LEU A 132 -8.52 7.47 -5.81
C LEU A 132 -7.08 7.40 -6.25
N GLU A 133 -6.56 6.18 -6.38
CA GLU A 133 -5.33 5.84 -7.07
C GLU A 133 -5.64 5.29 -8.45
N ALA A 134 -4.85 5.67 -9.44
CA ALA A 134 -4.88 5.09 -10.78
C ALA A 134 -3.49 4.60 -11.16
N GLU A 135 -3.37 3.74 -12.17
CA GLU A 135 -2.10 3.18 -12.65
C GLU A 135 -1.91 3.40 -14.14
N VAL A 136 -0.65 3.71 -14.51
CA VAL A 136 -0.17 3.80 -15.90
C VAL A 136 1.12 2.98 -16.05
N GLY A 137 1.29 2.33 -17.19
CA GLY A 137 2.28 1.28 -17.38
C GLY A 137 1.86 0.03 -16.63
N SER A 138 2.79 -0.83 -16.25
CA SER A 138 2.47 -1.98 -15.40
C SER A 138 3.59 -2.27 -14.42
N ILE A 139 3.22 -2.71 -13.22
CA ILE A 139 4.17 -3.22 -12.23
C ILE A 139 4.51 -4.67 -12.61
N GLY A 140 5.81 -5.02 -12.60
CA GLY A 140 6.24 -6.39 -12.88
C GLY A 140 5.97 -7.35 -11.72
N GLY A 141 6.14 -8.66 -11.98
CA GLY A 141 5.96 -9.71 -10.96
C GLY A 141 4.52 -10.17 -10.79
N GLU A 142 4.22 -10.78 -9.66
CA GLU A 142 2.91 -11.36 -9.36
C GLU A 142 2.32 -10.78 -8.08
N GLU A 143 1.09 -10.32 -8.15
CA GLU A 143 0.27 -9.91 -6.99
C GLU A 143 -1.12 -10.57 -7.13
N ASP A 144 -1.55 -11.33 -6.11
CA ASP A 144 -2.84 -12.06 -6.07
C ASP A 144 -3.12 -12.95 -7.30
N GLY A 145 -2.08 -13.55 -7.90
CA GLY A 145 -2.20 -14.41 -9.08
C GLY A 145 -2.24 -13.64 -10.41
N VAL A 146 -2.16 -12.32 -10.39
CA VAL A 146 -2.03 -11.47 -11.58
C VAL A 146 -0.56 -11.20 -11.86
N ILE A 147 -0.11 -11.52 -13.08
CA ILE A 147 1.29 -11.31 -13.50
C ILE A 147 1.35 -10.02 -14.33
N GLY A 148 2.10 -9.05 -13.84
CA GLY A 148 2.37 -7.80 -14.53
C GLY A 148 3.55 -7.89 -15.49
N GLY A 149 3.48 -7.21 -16.63
CA GLY A 149 4.52 -7.19 -17.65
C GLY A 149 5.74 -6.34 -17.30
N GLY A 150 5.62 -5.42 -16.33
CA GLY A 150 6.68 -4.49 -15.94
C GLY A 150 6.91 -3.39 -16.99
N GLU A 151 5.87 -2.96 -17.67
CA GLU A 151 5.94 -1.91 -18.68
C GLU A 151 6.20 -0.54 -18.05
N VAL A 152 7.19 0.18 -18.57
CA VAL A 152 7.50 1.54 -18.10
C VAL A 152 6.41 2.51 -18.55
N ALA A 153 5.89 3.29 -17.62
CA ALA A 153 4.81 4.23 -17.88
C ALA A 153 5.24 5.37 -18.82
N ASP A 154 4.36 5.73 -19.76
CA ASP A 154 4.53 6.91 -20.60
C ASP A 154 4.19 8.20 -19.81
N PRO A 155 5.08 9.19 -19.72
CA PRO A 155 4.83 10.42 -18.97
C PRO A 155 3.61 11.22 -19.46
N ASN A 156 3.27 11.17 -20.75
CA ASN A 156 2.11 11.86 -21.29
C ASN A 156 0.80 11.16 -20.87
N GLU A 157 0.79 9.83 -20.88
CA GLU A 157 -0.34 9.06 -20.36
C GLU A 157 -0.53 9.29 -18.85
N CYS A 158 0.56 9.34 -18.09
CA CYS A 158 0.54 9.73 -16.68
C CYS A 158 -0.10 11.10 -16.47
N LYS A 159 0.23 12.08 -17.31
CA LYS A 159 -0.40 13.40 -17.25
C LYS A 159 -1.89 13.34 -17.56
N MET A 160 -2.29 12.61 -18.60
CA MET A 160 -3.70 12.46 -18.97
C MET A 160 -4.54 11.90 -17.82
N ILE A 161 -4.03 10.88 -17.13
CA ILE A 161 -4.70 10.30 -15.95
C ILE A 161 -4.68 11.26 -14.75
N ALA A 162 -3.56 11.92 -14.49
CA ALA A 162 -3.44 12.88 -13.38
C ALA A 162 -4.43 14.06 -13.52
N ASP A 163 -4.67 14.54 -14.76
CA ASP A 163 -5.60 15.63 -15.05
C ASP A 163 -7.09 15.26 -14.82
N LEU A 164 -7.40 13.98 -14.58
CA LEU A 164 -8.77 13.52 -14.29
C LEU A 164 -9.20 13.79 -12.83
N GLY A 165 -8.30 14.28 -11.98
CA GLY A 165 -8.60 14.57 -10.58
C GLY A 165 -8.43 13.37 -9.65
N VAL A 166 -7.61 12.39 -10.03
CA VAL A 166 -7.16 11.33 -9.12
C VAL A 166 -6.33 11.92 -7.97
N THR A 167 -6.25 11.21 -6.86
CA THR A 167 -5.54 11.69 -5.67
C THR A 167 -4.04 11.35 -5.71
N MET A 168 -3.70 10.26 -6.36
CA MET A 168 -2.35 9.72 -6.47
C MET A 168 -2.24 8.84 -7.71
N LEU A 169 -1.02 8.67 -8.20
CA LEU A 169 -0.74 7.94 -9.44
C LEU A 169 0.35 6.91 -9.23
N ALA A 170 0.03 5.65 -9.46
CA ALA A 170 1.00 4.57 -9.60
C ALA A 170 1.55 4.54 -11.03
N ALA A 171 2.86 4.39 -11.15
CA ALA A 171 3.52 4.33 -12.45
C ALA A 171 4.52 3.18 -12.49
N GLY A 172 4.50 2.40 -13.56
CA GLY A 172 5.52 1.40 -13.84
C GLY A 172 6.87 2.10 -14.11
N ILE A 173 7.84 1.87 -13.26
CA ILE A 173 9.21 2.41 -13.39
C ILE A 173 10.28 1.33 -13.20
N GLY A 174 9.96 0.09 -13.61
CA GLY A 174 10.83 -1.08 -13.43
C GLY A 174 10.73 -1.72 -12.05
N ASN A 175 9.76 -1.33 -11.25
CA ASN A 175 9.42 -1.95 -9.96
C ASN A 175 8.66 -3.25 -10.16
N ILE A 176 8.79 -4.17 -9.18
CA ILE A 176 8.32 -5.55 -9.26
C ILE A 176 7.63 -5.94 -7.96
N HIS A 177 6.48 -6.60 -8.03
CA HIS A 177 5.86 -7.25 -6.88
C HIS A 177 6.65 -8.48 -6.44
N GLY A 178 6.70 -8.73 -5.14
CA GLY A 178 7.40 -9.89 -4.59
C GLY A 178 8.90 -9.68 -4.44
N LYS A 179 9.69 -10.73 -4.71
CA LYS A 179 11.15 -10.70 -4.58
C LYS A 179 11.81 -10.26 -5.88
N TYR A 180 12.68 -9.28 -5.78
CA TYR A 180 13.46 -8.83 -6.92
C TYR A 180 14.51 -9.88 -7.34
N PRO A 181 14.67 -10.17 -8.65
CA PRO A 181 15.71 -11.08 -9.13
C PRO A 181 17.09 -10.44 -8.95
N ALA A 182 18.12 -11.31 -8.80
CA ALA A 182 19.49 -10.84 -8.57
C ALA A 182 20.06 -9.95 -9.69
N ASN A 183 19.55 -10.08 -10.90
CA ASN A 183 19.94 -9.29 -12.08
C ASN A 183 19.00 -8.11 -12.35
N TRP A 184 18.18 -7.71 -11.39
CA TRP A 184 17.30 -6.55 -11.54
C TRP A 184 18.12 -5.26 -11.76
N PRO A 185 17.84 -4.49 -12.82
CA PRO A 185 18.67 -3.33 -13.18
C PRO A 185 18.45 -2.10 -12.28
N GLY A 186 17.45 -2.14 -11.39
CA GLY A 186 17.05 -1.01 -10.55
C GLY A 186 15.85 -0.25 -11.10
N LEU A 187 15.41 0.77 -10.35
CA LEU A 187 14.33 1.65 -10.75
C LEU A 187 14.76 2.58 -11.89
N ARG A 188 13.85 2.84 -12.80
CA ARG A 188 14.01 3.78 -13.93
C ARG A 188 13.78 5.22 -13.44
N PHE A 189 14.81 5.80 -12.85
CA PHE A 189 14.74 7.18 -12.33
C PHE A 189 14.58 8.23 -13.43
N ASP A 190 15.08 7.96 -14.63
CA ASP A 190 14.84 8.77 -15.82
C ASP A 190 13.35 8.88 -16.15
N ALA A 191 12.63 7.76 -16.12
CA ALA A 191 11.18 7.74 -16.31
C ALA A 191 10.45 8.44 -15.15
N LEU A 192 10.82 8.15 -13.88
CA LEU A 192 10.21 8.76 -12.71
C LEU A 192 10.35 10.29 -12.72
N GLU A 193 11.52 10.81 -13.11
CA GLU A 193 11.76 12.25 -13.23
C GLU A 193 10.88 12.88 -14.31
N ALA A 194 10.79 12.26 -15.48
CA ALA A 194 9.93 12.73 -16.57
C ALA A 194 8.44 12.71 -16.17
N ILE A 195 7.98 11.66 -15.47
CA ILE A 195 6.62 11.55 -14.95
C ILE A 195 6.36 12.66 -13.92
N SER A 196 7.28 12.85 -12.97
CA SER A 196 7.14 13.88 -11.94
C SER A 196 7.07 15.30 -12.53
N GLN A 197 7.86 15.58 -13.58
CA GLN A 197 7.80 16.86 -14.29
C GLN A 197 6.45 17.07 -14.99
N GLN A 198 5.89 16.03 -15.60
CA GLN A 198 4.61 16.12 -16.32
C GLN A 198 3.41 16.22 -15.38
N THR A 199 3.46 15.53 -14.24
CA THR A 199 2.33 15.43 -13.29
C THR A 199 2.36 16.48 -12.18
N GLY A 200 3.48 17.23 -12.03
CA GLY A 200 3.61 18.34 -11.10
C GLY A 200 3.43 17.92 -9.63
N ASP A 201 2.42 18.48 -8.97
CA ASP A 201 2.17 18.26 -7.55
C ASP A 201 1.47 16.90 -7.24
N MET A 202 1.19 16.07 -8.25
CA MET A 202 0.57 14.76 -8.06
C MET A 202 1.43 13.86 -7.17
N PRO A 203 0.91 13.33 -6.03
CA PRO A 203 1.58 12.30 -5.27
C PRO A 203 1.80 11.04 -6.11
N LEU A 204 3.05 10.59 -6.26
CA LEU A 204 3.39 9.37 -6.97
C LEU A 204 3.47 8.18 -6.02
N VAL A 205 3.11 7.02 -6.53
CA VAL A 205 3.09 5.77 -5.76
C VAL A 205 4.11 4.79 -6.30
N LEU A 206 4.88 4.19 -5.41
CA LEU A 206 5.82 3.10 -5.71
C LEU A 206 5.25 1.79 -5.15
N HIS A 207 4.80 0.91 -6.03
CA HIS A 207 4.46 -0.47 -5.71
C HIS A 207 5.70 -1.34 -5.61
N GLY A 208 5.58 -2.51 -4.95
CA GLY A 208 6.68 -3.47 -4.86
C GLY A 208 7.86 -2.97 -4.02
N GLY A 209 7.61 -2.26 -2.93
CA GLY A 209 8.65 -1.67 -2.09
C GLY A 209 9.56 -2.65 -1.32
N THR A 210 9.26 -3.96 -1.37
CA THR A 210 10.02 -5.01 -0.67
C THR A 210 11.39 -5.22 -1.33
N GLY A 211 12.48 -5.04 -0.57
CA GLY A 211 13.83 -5.39 -1.03
C GLY A 211 14.50 -4.37 -1.95
N ILE A 212 13.88 -3.23 -2.22
CA ILE A 212 14.53 -2.13 -2.93
C ILE A 212 15.60 -1.51 -2.01
N PRO A 213 16.84 -1.27 -2.50
CA PRO A 213 17.88 -0.62 -1.72
C PRO A 213 17.47 0.74 -1.15
N ALA A 214 17.88 1.03 0.08
CA ALA A 214 17.45 2.22 0.82
C ALA A 214 17.78 3.54 0.08
N GLU A 215 18.91 3.61 -0.61
CA GLU A 215 19.30 4.76 -1.43
C GLU A 215 18.36 4.98 -2.61
N MET A 216 17.86 3.90 -3.24
CA MET A 216 16.88 4.00 -4.32
C MET A 216 15.52 4.48 -3.82
N ILE A 217 15.10 4.01 -2.65
CA ILE A 217 13.87 4.50 -1.98
C ILE A 217 13.97 5.99 -1.70
N ARG A 218 15.07 6.45 -1.09
CA ARG A 218 15.27 7.89 -0.80
C ARG A 218 15.29 8.73 -2.07
N LYS A 219 15.93 8.23 -3.13
CA LYS A 219 15.94 8.91 -4.43
C LYS A 219 14.56 8.97 -5.05
N ALA A 220 13.77 7.89 -5.01
CA ALA A 220 12.39 7.88 -5.49
C ALA A 220 11.53 8.90 -4.74
N ILE A 221 11.65 8.98 -3.41
CA ILE A 221 10.96 9.98 -2.57
C ILE A 221 11.36 11.40 -2.99
N SER A 222 12.64 11.67 -3.20
CA SER A 222 13.11 13.00 -3.63
C SER A 222 12.58 13.41 -5.00
N LEU A 223 12.18 12.45 -5.83
CA LEU A 223 11.58 12.66 -7.16
C LEU A 223 10.03 12.66 -7.15
N GLY A 224 9.42 12.60 -5.96
CA GLY A 224 7.98 12.80 -5.81
C GLY A 224 7.17 11.58 -5.40
N VAL A 225 7.79 10.43 -5.16
CA VAL A 225 7.10 9.29 -4.54
C VAL A 225 6.67 9.68 -3.13
N SER A 226 5.38 9.51 -2.85
CA SER A 226 4.75 9.94 -1.59
C SER A 226 4.00 8.80 -0.90
N LYS A 227 3.84 7.65 -1.57
CA LYS A 227 3.28 6.40 -1.05
C LYS A 227 4.15 5.23 -1.51
N ILE A 228 4.45 4.29 -0.62
CA ILE A 228 5.23 3.09 -0.94
C ILE A 228 4.52 1.87 -0.37
N ASN A 229 4.24 0.89 -1.24
CA ASN A 229 3.56 -0.35 -0.87
C ASN A 229 4.56 -1.42 -0.41
N VAL A 230 4.28 -2.03 0.76
CA VAL A 230 5.07 -3.11 1.36
C VAL A 230 4.14 -4.25 1.75
N ASN A 231 4.30 -5.41 1.15
CA ASN A 231 3.52 -6.62 1.46
C ASN A 231 4.45 -7.81 1.78
N THR A 232 5.19 -8.29 0.80
CA THR A 232 5.98 -9.53 0.87
C THR A 232 6.95 -9.53 2.06
N GLU A 233 7.57 -8.42 2.40
CA GLU A 233 8.53 -8.35 3.51
C GLU A 233 7.87 -8.63 4.87
N CYS A 234 6.66 -8.12 5.09
CA CYS A 234 5.87 -8.44 6.28
C CYS A 234 5.48 -9.92 6.32
N GLN A 235 5.11 -10.51 5.17
CA GLN A 235 4.77 -11.93 5.08
C GLN A 235 5.97 -12.81 5.41
N LEU A 236 7.15 -12.50 4.86
CA LEU A 236 8.39 -13.24 5.09
C LEU A 236 8.85 -13.15 6.55
N SER A 237 8.79 -11.97 7.16
CA SER A 237 9.20 -11.76 8.56
C SER A 237 8.28 -12.51 9.52
N PHE A 238 6.97 -12.46 9.31
CA PHE A 238 5.99 -13.23 10.08
C PHE A 238 6.23 -14.73 9.97
N ALA A 239 6.38 -15.24 8.75
CA ALA A 239 6.59 -16.68 8.50
C ALA A 239 7.88 -17.17 9.17
N ALA A 240 8.98 -16.41 9.06
CA ALA A 240 10.26 -16.76 9.66
C ALA A 240 10.18 -16.83 11.19
N ALA A 241 9.60 -15.82 11.84
CA ALA A 241 9.46 -15.78 13.28
C ALA A 241 8.55 -16.89 13.83
N THR A 242 7.45 -17.17 13.14
CA THR A 242 6.53 -18.27 13.51
C THR A 242 7.22 -19.63 13.34
N ARG A 243 7.98 -19.82 12.27
CA ARG A 243 8.76 -21.06 12.05
C ARG A 243 9.76 -21.27 13.18
N THR A 244 10.55 -20.25 13.53
CA THR A 244 11.52 -20.33 14.66
C THR A 244 10.83 -20.75 15.95
N TYR A 245 9.67 -20.18 16.26
CA TYR A 245 8.89 -20.54 17.45
C TYR A 245 8.53 -22.04 17.51
N ILE A 246 8.14 -22.61 16.35
CA ILE A 246 7.79 -24.02 16.20
C ILE A 246 9.05 -24.91 16.25
N GLU A 247 10.12 -24.55 15.53
CA GLU A 247 11.38 -25.31 15.49
C GLU A 247 12.05 -25.39 16.89
N GLU A 248 11.86 -24.36 17.72
CA GLU A 248 12.30 -24.37 19.11
C GLU A 248 11.38 -25.18 20.06
N GLY A 249 10.32 -25.78 19.54
CA GLY A 249 9.36 -26.58 20.32
C GLY A 249 8.56 -25.77 21.35
N LYS A 250 8.46 -24.47 21.18
CA LYS A 250 7.72 -23.57 22.09
C LYS A 250 6.22 -23.80 22.05
N ASP A 251 5.70 -24.25 20.91
CA ASP A 251 4.30 -24.64 20.73
C ASP A 251 3.92 -25.88 21.57
N LEU A 252 4.88 -26.75 21.90
CA LEU A 252 4.71 -27.94 22.70
C LEU A 252 4.81 -27.69 24.21
N GLN A 253 5.21 -26.50 24.64
CA GLN A 253 5.44 -26.15 26.04
C GLN A 253 4.22 -25.43 26.64
N GLY A 254 3.63 -26.01 27.68
CA GLY A 254 2.47 -25.45 28.36
C GLY A 254 1.31 -25.21 27.37
N LYS A 255 0.88 -23.95 27.20
CA LYS A 255 -0.15 -23.52 26.21
C LYS A 255 0.49 -22.79 25.02
N GLY A 256 1.69 -23.16 24.59
CA GLY A 256 2.36 -22.55 23.45
C GLY A 256 1.62 -22.69 22.11
N PHE A 257 0.75 -23.69 21.98
CA PHE A 257 -0.14 -23.92 20.84
C PHE A 257 -1.33 -22.95 20.76
N ASP A 258 -1.63 -22.19 21.82
CA ASP A 258 -2.68 -21.17 21.79
C ASP A 258 -2.35 -20.15 20.70
N PRO A 259 -3.27 -19.87 19.72
CA PRO A 259 -2.97 -18.97 18.61
C PRO A 259 -2.50 -17.58 19.05
N ARG A 260 -2.95 -17.10 20.21
CA ARG A 260 -2.49 -15.82 20.78
C ARG A 260 -0.99 -15.83 21.15
N LYS A 261 -0.42 -17.01 21.41
CA LYS A 261 1.00 -17.22 21.70
C LYS A 261 1.79 -17.65 20.48
N LEU A 262 1.21 -18.56 19.70
CA LEU A 262 1.81 -19.09 18.48
C LEU A 262 2.09 -17.98 17.45
N LEU A 263 1.16 -17.04 17.31
CA LEU A 263 1.26 -15.95 16.32
C LEU A 263 2.01 -14.70 16.86
N ALA A 264 2.21 -14.60 18.18
CA ALA A 264 2.82 -13.42 18.78
C ALA A 264 4.22 -13.08 18.23
N PRO A 265 5.16 -14.04 18.01
CA PRO A 265 6.46 -13.74 17.43
C PRO A 265 6.35 -13.16 16.01
N GLY A 266 5.40 -13.66 15.22
CA GLY A 266 5.12 -13.13 13.89
C GLY A 266 4.58 -11.69 13.92
N VAL A 267 3.70 -11.38 14.87
CA VAL A 267 3.19 -10.01 15.10
C VAL A 267 4.35 -9.05 15.42
N GLU A 268 5.25 -9.44 16.33
CA GLU A 268 6.41 -8.60 16.67
C GLU A 268 7.38 -8.43 15.48
N ALA A 269 7.53 -9.46 14.65
CA ALA A 269 8.33 -9.38 13.43
C ALA A 269 7.74 -8.38 12.41
N ILE A 270 6.41 -8.38 12.22
CA ILE A 270 5.73 -7.37 11.38
C ILE A 270 5.96 -5.96 11.94
N LYS A 271 5.80 -5.77 13.27
CA LYS A 271 6.03 -4.47 13.91
C LYS A 271 7.46 -3.97 13.66
N ALA A 272 8.46 -4.85 13.73
CA ALA A 272 9.85 -4.50 13.44
C ALA A 272 10.03 -4.05 11.97
N THR A 273 9.45 -4.79 11.01
CA THR A 273 9.48 -4.44 9.59
C THR A 273 8.78 -3.10 9.34
N VAL A 274 7.60 -2.90 9.88
CA VAL A 274 6.84 -1.65 9.72
C VAL A 274 7.61 -0.45 10.31
N ARG A 275 8.23 -0.61 11.48
CA ARG A 275 9.06 0.43 12.12
C ARG A 275 10.25 0.81 11.24
N GLU A 276 10.94 -0.19 10.66
CA GLU A 276 12.04 0.04 9.73
C GLU A 276 11.58 0.83 8.51
N LYS A 277 10.45 0.45 7.90
CA LYS A 277 9.93 1.14 6.70
C LYS A 277 9.46 2.57 7.01
N ILE A 278 8.74 2.79 8.10
CA ILE A 278 8.34 4.14 8.54
C ILE A 278 9.57 5.04 8.71
N THR A 279 10.64 4.50 9.30
CA THR A 279 11.92 5.22 9.46
C THR A 279 12.57 5.51 8.10
N LEU A 280 12.66 4.50 7.22
CA LEU A 280 13.26 4.64 5.90
C LEU A 280 12.51 5.65 5.02
N PHE A 281 11.17 5.62 5.07
CA PHE A 281 10.30 6.50 4.28
C PHE A 281 10.22 7.93 4.85
N GLY A 282 10.69 8.14 6.08
CA GLY A 282 10.71 9.45 6.73
C GLY A 282 9.36 9.91 7.28
N SER A 283 8.39 9.00 7.46
CA SER A 283 7.04 9.33 7.94
C SER A 283 6.88 9.32 9.46
N ALA A 284 7.92 8.98 10.23
CA ALA A 284 7.91 9.09 11.68
C ALA A 284 7.67 10.54 12.12
N ASN A 285 6.78 10.74 13.11
CA ASN A 285 6.35 12.06 13.62
C ASN A 285 5.71 12.97 12.56
N LYS A 286 4.99 12.39 11.60
CA LYS A 286 4.29 13.11 10.52
C LYS A 286 2.74 12.99 10.58
N ALA A 287 2.21 12.40 11.65
CA ALA A 287 0.76 12.28 11.86
C ALA A 287 0.07 13.63 12.16
#